data_953d04c83fda35456f84da5d5aeea2f3
#
_entry.id   953d04c83fda35456f84da5d5aeea2f3
#
_cell.length_a   1.000
_cell.length_b   1.000
_cell.length_c   1.000
_cell.angle_alpha   90.00
_cell.angle_beta   90.00
_cell.angle_gamma   90.00
#
_symmetry.space_group_name_H-M   'P 1'
#
loop_
_entity.id
_entity.type
_entity.pdbx_description
1 polymer ?
#
loop_
_entity_poly.entity_id
_entity_poly.type
_entity_poly.pdbx_seq_one_letter_code
_entity_poly.pdbx_strand_id
1 'polypeptide(L)'
;SILKNHHRKGTFNLNYGQSGEEKFRNGIDCSHLDLKKDISLYEGREVASHTYSHPHRETLLYEEQDEEFKKDIFGLEELTGKKVFGAAYPYGTYNLDTLRALKRNGLNYCRTTKSTYSFSLPVDFLLWHPTIHHRDKRILERLDCFHHAKEELALFYIWGHSYEFALDNNFSLLDDICSNLEKDEDIYYGTNKEIYDYVKSAERVYYRNGEYVNPSLCDVYLKDENG
;
A
#
# COMPACT_ATOMS: atom_id res chain seq x y z
N SER A 1 17.30 -6.49 -5.14
CA SER A 1 16.10 -7.04 -4.45
C SER A 1 15.16 -7.67 -5.46
N ILE A 2 14.37 -8.67 -5.06
CA ILE A 2 13.42 -9.37 -5.94
C ILE A 2 12.54 -8.37 -6.69
N LEU A 3 11.86 -7.47 -6.00
CA LEU A 3 11.02 -6.45 -6.66
C LEU A 3 11.76 -5.62 -7.72
N LYS A 4 13.05 -5.30 -7.50
CA LYS A 4 13.85 -4.57 -8.49
C LYS A 4 14.15 -5.42 -9.72
N ASN A 5 14.46 -6.71 -9.52
CA ASN A 5 14.76 -7.63 -10.61
C ASN A 5 13.54 -7.82 -11.54
N HIS A 6 12.34 -7.81 -10.98
CA HIS A 6 11.08 -7.92 -11.72
C HIS A 6 10.48 -6.55 -12.11
N HIS A 7 11.20 -5.45 -11.95
CA HIS A 7 10.70 -4.10 -12.22
C HIS A 7 9.36 -3.77 -11.52
N ARG A 8 9.15 -4.31 -10.31
CA ARG A 8 7.92 -4.10 -9.53
C ARG A 8 8.05 -2.93 -8.58
N LYS A 9 7.01 -2.12 -8.53
CA LYS A 9 6.84 -1.06 -7.55
C LYS A 9 6.25 -1.63 -6.26
N GLY A 10 6.24 -0.82 -5.22
CA GLY A 10 5.61 -1.17 -3.96
C GLY A 10 5.53 0.02 -3.02
N THR A 11 4.60 -0.05 -2.09
CA THR A 11 4.43 0.92 -1.01
C THR A 11 4.99 0.33 0.28
N PHE A 12 5.91 1.05 0.90
CA PHE A 12 6.55 0.65 2.14
C PHE A 12 6.02 1.53 3.29
N ASN A 13 5.30 0.89 4.21
CA ASN A 13 4.77 1.55 5.38
C ASN A 13 5.82 1.48 6.49
N LEU A 14 6.39 2.62 6.87
CA LEU A 14 7.52 2.73 7.78
C LEU A 14 7.11 3.41 9.09
N ASN A 15 7.82 3.08 10.17
CA ASN A 15 7.72 3.69 11.49
C ASN A 15 8.99 4.51 11.72
N TYR A 16 8.92 5.82 11.62
CA TYR A 16 10.10 6.67 11.83
C TYR A 16 10.66 6.53 13.26
N GLY A 17 9.77 6.43 14.26
CA GLY A 17 10.17 6.32 15.67
C GLY A 17 10.81 4.98 16.04
N GLN A 18 10.64 3.95 15.21
CA GLN A 18 11.26 2.64 15.43
C GLN A 18 12.49 2.40 14.54
N SER A 19 13.00 3.46 13.89
CA SER A 19 14.21 3.40 13.05
C SER A 19 15.40 2.85 13.81
N GLY A 20 16.00 1.75 13.33
CA GLY A 20 17.15 1.08 13.95
C GLY A 20 16.84 0.26 15.21
N GLU A 21 15.58 0.06 15.55
CA GLU A 21 15.19 -0.78 16.68
C GLU A 21 15.53 -2.25 16.41
N GLU A 22 16.34 -2.84 17.28
CA GLU A 22 16.71 -4.25 17.19
C GLU A 22 15.55 -5.15 17.62
N LYS A 23 15.29 -6.19 16.81
CA LYS A 23 14.22 -7.14 17.07
C LYS A 23 14.57 -8.53 16.52
N PHE A 24 14.50 -9.53 17.37
CA PHE A 24 14.73 -10.92 17.00
C PHE A 24 13.48 -11.77 17.24
N ARG A 25 13.20 -12.67 16.31
CA ARG A 25 12.11 -13.65 16.43
C ARG A 25 12.67 -15.04 16.08
N ASN A 26 12.59 -15.98 17.01
CA ASN A 26 13.12 -17.35 16.83
C ASN A 26 14.58 -17.36 16.34
N GLY A 27 15.41 -16.44 16.82
CA GLY A 27 16.81 -16.31 16.41
C GLY A 27 17.04 -15.63 15.05
N ILE A 28 16.00 -15.24 14.36
CA ILE A 28 16.06 -14.52 13.07
C ILE A 28 15.97 -13.01 13.34
N ASP A 29 16.86 -12.26 12.71
CA ASP A 29 16.86 -10.80 12.76
C ASP A 29 15.64 -10.25 12.01
N CYS A 30 14.80 -9.55 12.75
CA CYS A 30 13.60 -8.85 12.27
C CYS A 30 13.67 -7.35 12.60
N SER A 31 14.89 -6.83 12.84
CA SER A 31 15.14 -5.45 13.23
C SER A 31 14.64 -4.46 12.20
N HIS A 32 14.26 -3.29 12.66
CA HIS A 32 13.93 -2.18 11.79
C HIS A 32 15.22 -1.60 11.20
N LEU A 33 15.20 -1.29 9.90
CA LEU A 33 16.32 -0.62 9.26
C LEU A 33 16.59 0.73 9.92
N ASP A 34 17.87 1.13 10.00
CA ASP A 34 18.24 2.50 10.34
C ASP A 34 17.89 3.40 9.14
N LEU A 35 16.72 4.05 9.21
CA LEU A 35 16.20 4.83 8.08
C LEU A 35 17.13 5.98 7.67
N LYS A 36 17.92 6.52 8.58
CA LYS A 36 18.89 7.58 8.24
C LYS A 36 20.04 7.07 7.36
N LYS A 37 20.42 5.80 7.52
CA LYS A 37 21.47 5.16 6.72
C LYS A 37 20.91 4.51 5.47
N ASP A 38 19.72 3.90 5.58
CA ASP A 38 19.21 2.94 4.61
C ASP A 38 18.07 3.48 3.75
N ILE A 39 17.72 4.79 3.88
CA ILE A 39 16.58 5.38 3.16
C ILE A 39 16.70 5.24 1.63
N SER A 40 17.92 5.18 1.11
CA SER A 40 18.17 4.96 -0.33
C SER A 40 17.63 3.63 -0.86
N LEU A 41 17.39 2.63 0.01
CA LEU A 41 16.76 1.36 -0.37
C LEU A 41 15.32 1.54 -0.88
N TYR A 42 14.68 2.65 -0.51
CA TYR A 42 13.32 3.01 -0.90
C TYR A 42 13.27 3.97 -2.09
N GLU A 43 14.40 4.29 -2.70
CA GLU A 43 14.44 5.15 -3.87
C GLU A 43 13.63 4.54 -5.03
N GLY A 44 12.82 5.37 -5.71
CA GLY A 44 11.90 4.92 -6.76
C GLY A 44 10.67 4.15 -6.27
N ARG A 45 10.46 4.08 -4.94
CA ARG A 45 9.31 3.42 -4.29
C ARG A 45 8.48 4.44 -3.55
N GLU A 46 7.27 4.05 -3.17
CA GLU A 46 6.46 4.86 -2.27
C GLU A 46 6.80 4.54 -0.81
N VAL A 47 7.02 5.60 -0.03
CA VAL A 47 7.10 5.54 1.44
C VAL A 47 5.79 6.08 1.99
N ALA A 48 5.15 5.31 2.85
CA ALA A 48 3.91 5.63 3.55
C ALA A 48 4.10 5.47 5.07
N SER A 49 3.22 6.10 5.84
CA SER A 49 3.28 6.05 7.30
C SER A 49 2.77 4.72 7.87
N HIS A 50 3.41 4.27 8.95
CA HIS A 50 2.87 3.19 9.79
C HIS A 50 2.76 3.62 11.25
N THR A 51 2.61 4.95 11.47
CA THR A 51 2.67 5.66 12.74
C THR A 51 4.07 5.68 13.36
N TYR A 52 4.29 6.60 14.29
CA TYR A 52 5.61 6.83 14.88
C TYR A 52 6.12 5.65 15.70
N SER A 53 5.29 5.13 16.62
CA SER A 53 5.67 4.10 17.58
C SER A 53 4.91 2.76 17.46
N HIS A 54 4.09 2.60 16.42
CA HIS A 54 3.29 1.41 16.16
C HIS A 54 2.33 1.02 17.31
N PRO A 55 1.52 1.94 17.86
CA PRO A 55 0.65 1.65 18.99
C PRO A 55 -0.66 0.97 18.58
N HIS A 56 -1.35 0.38 19.56
CA HIS A 56 -2.76 0.01 19.44
C HIS A 56 -3.63 1.27 19.45
N ARG A 57 -4.13 1.69 18.30
CA ARG A 57 -4.73 3.01 18.12
C ARG A 57 -6.06 3.19 18.85
N GLU A 58 -6.84 2.14 18.95
CA GLU A 58 -8.12 2.14 19.65
C GLU A 58 -7.99 2.43 21.16
N THR A 59 -6.79 2.36 21.70
CA THR A 59 -6.49 2.64 23.12
C THR A 59 -6.01 4.06 23.38
N LEU A 60 -5.74 4.83 22.32
CA LEU A 60 -5.18 6.18 22.38
C LEU A 60 -6.27 7.24 22.30
N LEU A 61 -6.06 8.37 22.98
CA LEU A 61 -6.85 9.58 22.78
C LEU A 61 -6.62 10.16 21.39
N TYR A 62 -7.55 11.01 20.93
CA TYR A 62 -7.47 11.62 19.60
C TYR A 62 -6.15 12.38 19.39
N GLU A 63 -5.73 13.19 20.36
CA GLU A 63 -4.52 14.00 20.31
C GLU A 63 -3.26 13.12 20.18
N GLU A 64 -3.23 11.99 20.86
CA GLU A 64 -2.15 11.03 20.80
C GLU A 64 -2.10 10.36 19.42
N GLN A 65 -3.25 10.02 18.86
CA GLN A 65 -3.35 9.44 17.52
C GLN A 65 -2.91 10.43 16.44
N ASP A 66 -3.29 11.70 16.56
CA ASP A 66 -2.90 12.79 15.66
C ASP A 66 -1.37 13.00 15.69
N GLU A 67 -0.79 13.02 16.88
CA GLU A 67 0.64 13.22 17.07
C GLU A 67 1.48 12.04 16.54
N GLU A 68 1.00 10.80 16.65
CA GLU A 68 1.61 9.60 16.09
C GLU A 68 1.77 9.71 14.57
N PHE A 69 0.72 10.16 13.84
CA PHE A 69 0.82 10.39 12.40
C PHE A 69 1.70 11.57 12.08
N LYS A 70 1.54 12.68 12.77
CA LYS A 70 2.25 13.91 12.51
C LYS A 70 3.77 13.75 12.64
N LYS A 71 4.24 13.11 13.73
CA LYS A 71 5.68 12.86 13.95
C LYS A 71 6.25 11.92 12.91
N ASP A 72 5.51 10.87 12.57
CA ASP A 72 5.94 9.87 11.60
C ASP A 72 6.07 10.49 10.21
N ILE A 73 5.02 11.17 9.75
CA ILE A 73 4.99 11.86 8.46
C ILE A 73 6.12 12.86 8.36
N PHE A 74 6.29 13.72 9.38
CA PHE A 74 7.33 14.72 9.39
C PHE A 74 8.72 14.09 9.24
N GLY A 75 9.02 13.05 10.02
CA GLY A 75 10.34 12.38 9.95
C GLY A 75 10.57 11.67 8.61
N LEU A 76 9.55 11.02 8.05
CA LEU A 76 9.65 10.36 6.74
C LEU A 76 9.79 11.36 5.60
N GLU A 77 9.08 12.49 5.63
CA GLU A 77 9.21 13.57 4.63
C GLU A 77 10.57 14.25 4.68
N GLU A 78 11.15 14.49 5.89
CA GLU A 78 12.51 14.99 6.03
C GLU A 78 13.56 14.05 5.41
N LEU A 79 13.42 12.73 5.64
CA LEU A 79 14.39 11.75 5.13
C LEU A 79 14.28 11.55 3.62
N THR A 80 13.07 11.54 3.09
CA THR A 80 12.85 11.21 1.68
C THR A 80 12.84 12.41 0.76
N GLY A 81 12.63 13.62 1.29
CA GLY A 81 12.33 14.82 0.51
C GLY A 81 11.02 14.75 -0.26
N LYS A 82 10.14 13.80 0.06
CA LYS A 82 8.88 13.55 -0.63
C LYS A 82 7.72 13.57 0.34
N LYS A 83 6.55 14.00 -0.15
CA LYS A 83 5.33 14.00 0.63
C LYS A 83 4.82 12.58 0.88
N VAL A 84 4.37 12.33 2.11
CA VAL A 84 3.68 11.11 2.51
C VAL A 84 2.18 11.28 2.28
N PHE A 85 1.56 10.39 1.49
CA PHE A 85 0.16 10.50 1.08
C PHE A 85 -0.76 9.48 1.72
N GLY A 86 -0.21 8.44 2.32
CA GLY A 86 -1.00 7.37 2.88
C GLY A 86 -0.34 6.65 4.03
N ALA A 87 -1.07 5.69 4.57
CA ALA A 87 -0.63 4.91 5.73
C ALA A 87 -1.12 3.47 5.70
N ALA A 88 -0.65 2.70 6.69
CA ALA A 88 -1.27 1.46 7.11
C ALA A 88 -1.56 1.50 8.62
N TYR A 89 -2.67 0.89 9.02
CA TYR A 89 -3.03 0.81 10.44
C TYR A 89 -2.16 -0.23 11.15
N PRO A 90 -1.43 0.15 12.24
CA PRO A 90 -0.86 -0.84 13.14
C PRO A 90 -1.91 -1.84 13.61
N TYR A 91 -1.59 -3.13 13.55
CA TYR A 91 -2.50 -4.24 13.86
C TYR A 91 -3.81 -4.28 13.05
N GLY A 92 -4.02 -3.32 12.13
CA GLY A 92 -5.26 -3.16 11.38
C GLY A 92 -6.38 -2.48 12.18
N THR A 93 -6.11 -1.98 13.39
CA THR A 93 -7.11 -1.40 14.29
C THR A 93 -7.28 0.11 14.05
N TYR A 94 -8.52 0.58 14.18
CA TYR A 94 -8.89 1.98 14.01
C TYR A 94 -10.24 2.28 14.68
N ASN A 95 -10.48 3.56 14.94
CA ASN A 95 -11.75 4.10 15.39
C ASN A 95 -12.05 5.43 14.66
N LEU A 96 -13.12 6.12 15.03
CA LEU A 96 -13.49 7.39 14.39
C LEU A 96 -12.43 8.48 14.58
N ASP A 97 -11.74 8.50 15.71
CA ASP A 97 -10.68 9.46 15.99
C ASP A 97 -9.44 9.18 15.13
N THR A 98 -9.16 7.90 14.86
CA THR A 98 -8.11 7.52 13.89
C THR A 98 -8.42 8.07 12.49
N LEU A 99 -9.67 7.95 12.02
CA LEU A 99 -10.08 8.48 10.71
C LEU A 99 -9.99 10.02 10.65
N ARG A 100 -10.30 10.70 11.75
CA ARG A 100 -10.15 12.15 11.87
C ARG A 100 -8.68 12.56 11.83
N ALA A 101 -7.80 11.85 12.56
CA ALA A 101 -6.38 12.11 12.57
C ALA A 101 -5.75 11.90 11.19
N LEU A 102 -6.12 10.85 10.45
CA LEU A 102 -5.70 10.63 9.06
C LEU A 102 -6.05 11.83 8.17
N LYS A 103 -7.31 12.25 8.18
CA LYS A 103 -7.80 13.39 7.37
C LYS A 103 -7.10 14.69 7.73
N ARG A 104 -6.89 14.96 9.03
CA ARG A 104 -6.19 16.15 9.51
C ARG A 104 -4.75 16.21 9.02
N ASN A 105 -4.07 15.07 8.98
CA ASN A 105 -2.69 14.96 8.50
C ASN A 105 -2.58 14.84 6.96
N GLY A 106 -3.68 15.00 6.23
CA GLY A 106 -3.70 15.03 4.77
C GLY A 106 -3.45 13.68 4.10
N LEU A 107 -3.69 12.57 4.82
CA LEU A 107 -3.55 11.23 4.29
C LEU A 107 -4.77 10.83 3.46
N ASN A 108 -4.53 10.29 2.29
CA ASN A 108 -5.54 9.99 1.28
C ASN A 108 -6.05 8.55 1.35
N TYR A 109 -5.23 7.64 1.86
CA TYR A 109 -5.58 6.25 2.01
C TYR A 109 -4.95 5.64 3.28
N CYS A 110 -5.56 4.57 3.79
CA CYS A 110 -4.98 3.78 4.87
C CYS A 110 -5.35 2.30 4.74
N ARG A 111 -4.33 1.42 4.66
CA ARG A 111 -4.52 -0.02 4.52
C ARG A 111 -4.84 -0.67 5.86
N THR A 112 -5.85 -1.55 5.85
CA THR A 112 -6.18 -2.42 6.97
C THR A 112 -5.53 -3.80 6.80
N THR A 113 -5.76 -4.72 7.76
CA THR A 113 -5.26 -6.11 7.69
C THR A 113 -6.32 -7.12 7.24
N LYS A 114 -7.55 -6.67 6.97
CA LYS A 114 -8.68 -7.54 6.62
C LYS A 114 -8.59 -7.95 5.15
N SER A 115 -8.28 -9.21 4.88
CA SER A 115 -8.32 -9.76 3.53
C SER A 115 -9.76 -9.88 3.01
N THR A 116 -10.00 -9.39 1.80
CA THR A 116 -11.32 -9.42 1.15
C THR A 116 -11.49 -10.61 0.22
N TYR A 117 -10.39 -11.11 -0.34
CA TYR A 117 -10.35 -12.07 -1.46
C TYR A 117 -11.08 -11.58 -2.72
N SER A 118 -11.51 -10.32 -2.74
CA SER A 118 -12.16 -9.65 -3.86
C SER A 118 -11.14 -8.89 -4.69
N PHE A 119 -11.46 -8.67 -5.95
CA PHE A 119 -10.69 -7.83 -6.88
C PHE A 119 -11.35 -6.45 -7.08
N SER A 120 -12.42 -6.18 -6.36
CA SER A 120 -13.10 -4.89 -6.43
C SER A 120 -12.24 -3.76 -5.84
N LEU A 121 -12.38 -2.56 -6.40
CA LEU A 121 -11.81 -1.35 -5.85
C LEU A 121 -12.39 -1.05 -4.45
N PRO A 122 -11.64 -0.36 -3.57
CA PRO A 122 -12.16 0.02 -2.26
C PRO A 122 -13.26 1.07 -2.40
N VAL A 123 -14.31 0.95 -1.60
CA VAL A 123 -15.37 1.96 -1.49
C VAL A 123 -14.84 3.20 -0.74
N ASP A 124 -13.99 2.98 0.26
CA ASP A 124 -13.33 4.05 1.02
C ASP A 124 -11.83 3.74 1.12
N PHE A 125 -11.01 4.58 0.54
CA PHE A 125 -9.56 4.44 0.59
C PHE A 125 -8.98 4.62 1.99
N LEU A 126 -9.67 5.29 2.91
CA LEU A 126 -9.24 5.33 4.31
C LEU A 126 -9.49 3.99 5.03
N LEU A 127 -10.30 3.11 4.47
CA LEU A 127 -10.56 1.75 4.95
C LEU A 127 -10.15 0.72 3.88
N TRP A 128 -8.97 0.88 3.31
CA TRP A 128 -8.52 0.04 2.20
C TRP A 128 -8.18 -1.37 2.66
N HIS A 129 -9.11 -2.27 2.46
CA HIS A 129 -8.94 -3.69 2.74
C HIS A 129 -8.16 -4.34 1.59
N PRO A 130 -7.02 -5.02 1.86
CA PRO A 130 -6.27 -5.71 0.82
C PRO A 130 -6.99 -6.96 0.31
N THR A 131 -6.60 -7.44 -0.88
CA THR A 131 -7.12 -8.70 -1.40
C THR A 131 -6.65 -9.86 -0.54
N ILE A 132 -5.35 -9.94 -0.23
CA ILE A 132 -4.78 -11.11 0.45
C ILE A 132 -3.46 -10.78 1.17
N HIS A 133 -3.17 -11.50 2.25
CA HIS A 133 -1.84 -11.51 2.87
C HIS A 133 -0.92 -12.50 2.15
N HIS A 134 0.37 -12.19 1.98
CA HIS A 134 1.31 -13.06 1.26
C HIS A 134 1.50 -14.46 1.87
N ARG A 135 1.23 -14.62 3.18
CA ARG A 135 1.26 -15.93 3.88
C ARG A 135 0.00 -16.77 3.67
N ASP A 136 -1.04 -16.24 3.04
CA ASP A 136 -2.25 -17.03 2.76
C ASP A 136 -1.94 -18.10 1.72
N LYS A 137 -2.22 -19.36 2.05
CA LYS A 137 -1.91 -20.52 1.19
C LYS A 137 -2.61 -20.46 -0.17
N ARG A 138 -3.67 -19.64 -0.29
CA ARG A 138 -4.44 -19.45 -1.53
C ARG A 138 -3.85 -18.38 -2.44
N ILE A 139 -2.70 -17.79 -2.12
CA ILE A 139 -2.19 -16.64 -2.87
C ILE A 139 -2.00 -16.94 -4.36
N LEU A 140 -1.43 -18.09 -4.71
CA LEU A 140 -1.23 -18.48 -6.10
C LEU A 140 -2.55 -18.81 -6.81
N GLU A 141 -3.51 -19.45 -6.12
CA GLU A 141 -4.87 -19.65 -6.62
C GLU A 141 -5.58 -18.32 -6.88
N ARG A 142 -5.45 -17.36 -5.95
CA ARG A 142 -6.04 -16.02 -6.13
C ARG A 142 -5.40 -15.23 -7.27
N LEU A 143 -4.11 -15.39 -7.50
CA LEU A 143 -3.43 -14.82 -8.67
C LEU A 143 -3.99 -15.39 -9.97
N ASP A 144 -4.15 -16.69 -10.05
CA ASP A 144 -4.76 -17.34 -11.21
C ASP A 144 -6.19 -16.84 -11.45
N CYS A 145 -7.00 -16.72 -10.38
CA CYS A 145 -8.32 -16.11 -10.47
C CYS A 145 -8.29 -14.66 -10.96
N PHE A 146 -7.27 -13.88 -10.56
CA PHE A 146 -7.13 -12.48 -10.95
C PHE A 146 -6.91 -12.30 -12.45
N HIS A 147 -6.13 -13.16 -13.10
CA HIS A 147 -5.95 -13.16 -14.55
C HIS A 147 -7.26 -13.37 -15.33
N HIS A 148 -8.30 -13.89 -14.67
CA HIS A 148 -9.63 -14.15 -15.23
C HIS A 148 -10.71 -13.26 -14.60
N ALA A 149 -10.31 -12.19 -13.91
CA ALA A 149 -11.24 -11.23 -13.29
C ALA A 149 -12.13 -10.57 -14.35
N LYS A 150 -13.40 -10.37 -13.99
CA LYS A 150 -14.41 -9.81 -14.91
C LYS A 150 -14.73 -8.35 -14.61
N GLU A 151 -14.18 -7.82 -13.53
CA GLU A 151 -14.30 -6.42 -13.15
C GLU A 151 -13.61 -5.54 -14.21
N GLU A 152 -14.22 -4.42 -14.60
CA GLU A 152 -13.61 -3.47 -15.54
C GLU A 152 -12.28 -2.91 -15.04
N LEU A 153 -12.18 -2.67 -13.72
CA LEU A 153 -10.97 -2.33 -13.01
C LEU A 153 -10.78 -3.30 -11.85
N ALA A 154 -10.11 -4.42 -12.11
CA ALA A 154 -9.77 -5.39 -11.10
C ALA A 154 -8.53 -4.96 -10.32
N LEU A 155 -8.56 -5.08 -8.99
CA LEU A 155 -7.43 -4.78 -8.11
C LEU A 155 -6.96 -6.02 -7.36
N PHE A 156 -5.69 -6.38 -7.51
CA PHE A 156 -5.04 -7.39 -6.69
C PHE A 156 -4.07 -6.74 -5.72
N TYR A 157 -4.46 -6.62 -4.45
CA TYR A 157 -3.69 -5.97 -3.41
C TYR A 157 -3.07 -6.99 -2.45
N ILE A 158 -1.77 -7.26 -2.61
CA ILE A 158 -0.99 -8.13 -1.72
C ILE A 158 -0.35 -7.27 -0.63
N TRP A 159 -0.37 -7.75 0.60
CA TRP A 159 0.33 -7.11 1.72
C TRP A 159 1.04 -8.13 2.61
N GLY A 160 1.90 -7.65 3.46
CA GLY A 160 2.63 -8.42 4.46
C GLY A 160 3.85 -7.68 4.99
N HIS A 161 4.74 -8.39 5.69
CA HIS A 161 5.95 -7.82 6.25
C HIS A 161 7.18 -8.49 5.62
N SER A 162 8.20 -7.71 5.30
CA SER A 162 9.42 -8.22 4.66
C SER A 162 10.15 -9.26 5.52
N TYR A 163 10.16 -9.11 6.84
CA TYR A 163 10.80 -10.05 7.75
C TYR A 163 10.11 -11.43 7.77
N GLU A 164 8.85 -11.52 7.39
CA GLU A 164 8.11 -12.79 7.37
C GLU A 164 8.67 -13.76 6.34
N PHE A 165 9.19 -13.27 5.21
CA PHE A 165 9.86 -14.11 4.23
C PHE A 165 11.15 -14.74 4.77
N ALA A 166 11.87 -14.03 5.66
CA ALA A 166 13.03 -14.56 6.35
C ALA A 166 12.63 -15.62 7.40
N LEU A 167 11.56 -15.33 8.19
CA LEU A 167 11.04 -16.27 9.20
C LEU A 167 10.56 -17.58 8.58
N ASP A 168 9.92 -17.51 7.42
CA ASP A 168 9.35 -18.66 6.72
C ASP A 168 10.35 -19.30 5.76
N ASN A 169 11.56 -18.73 5.60
CA ASN A 169 12.58 -19.14 4.63
C ASN A 169 12.00 -19.33 3.21
N ASN A 170 11.14 -18.39 2.77
CA ASN A 170 10.34 -18.54 1.55
C ASN A 170 10.42 -17.32 0.62
N PHE A 171 11.58 -16.68 0.50
CA PHE A 171 11.77 -15.58 -0.46
C PHE A 171 11.42 -15.96 -1.91
N SER A 172 11.51 -17.26 -2.26
CA SER A 172 11.06 -17.76 -3.56
C SER A 172 9.59 -17.50 -3.82
N LEU A 173 8.72 -17.47 -2.80
CA LEU A 173 7.32 -17.15 -2.96
C LEU A 173 7.11 -15.75 -3.57
N LEU A 174 7.91 -14.76 -3.16
CA LEU A 174 7.82 -13.42 -3.74
C LEU A 174 8.28 -13.40 -5.21
N ASP A 175 9.29 -14.20 -5.53
CA ASP A 175 9.78 -14.38 -6.90
C ASP A 175 8.72 -15.07 -7.77
N ASP A 176 8.08 -16.14 -7.26
CA ASP A 176 6.99 -16.84 -7.93
C ASP A 176 5.78 -15.92 -8.19
N ILE A 177 5.40 -15.09 -7.20
CA ILE A 177 4.33 -14.10 -7.35
C ILE A 177 4.65 -13.11 -8.47
N CYS A 178 5.86 -12.53 -8.45
CA CYS A 178 6.28 -11.57 -9.47
C CYS A 178 6.31 -12.20 -10.87
N SER A 179 6.88 -13.39 -11.01
CA SER A 179 6.97 -14.13 -12.27
C SER A 179 5.60 -14.55 -12.81
N ASN A 180 4.65 -14.90 -11.93
CA ASN A 180 3.30 -15.23 -12.34
C ASN A 180 2.58 -14.03 -12.95
N LEU A 181 2.72 -12.87 -12.32
CA LEU A 181 2.12 -11.63 -12.80
C LEU A 181 2.73 -11.13 -14.13
N GLU A 182 3.99 -11.44 -14.44
CA GLU A 182 4.65 -11.05 -15.71
C GLU A 182 4.02 -11.66 -16.97
N LYS A 183 3.17 -12.65 -16.81
CA LYS A 183 2.51 -13.34 -17.93
C LYS A 183 1.38 -12.53 -18.56
N ASP A 184 0.99 -11.42 -17.95
CA ASP A 184 -0.16 -10.63 -18.36
C ASP A 184 0.28 -9.17 -18.60
N GLU A 185 0.25 -8.74 -19.84
CA GLU A 185 0.65 -7.40 -20.29
C GLU A 185 -0.39 -6.33 -19.91
N ASP A 186 -1.63 -6.73 -19.61
CA ASP A 186 -2.72 -5.82 -19.24
C ASP A 186 -2.70 -5.45 -17.75
N ILE A 187 -1.75 -5.97 -16.97
CA ILE A 187 -1.62 -5.66 -15.56
C ILE A 187 -0.76 -4.41 -15.34
N TYR A 188 -1.37 -3.37 -14.77
CA TYR A 188 -0.62 -2.21 -14.27
C TYR A 188 -0.08 -2.45 -12.85
N TYR A 189 1.20 -2.23 -12.66
CA TYR A 189 1.90 -2.39 -11.37
C TYR A 189 2.10 -1.02 -10.73
N GLY A 190 1.24 -0.67 -9.80
CA GLY A 190 1.25 0.62 -9.14
C GLY A 190 1.62 0.55 -7.66
N THR A 191 2.10 1.68 -7.14
CA THR A 191 2.09 1.97 -5.71
C THR A 191 0.67 2.29 -5.26
N ASN A 192 0.41 2.29 -3.95
CA ASN A 192 -0.90 2.68 -3.41
C ASN A 192 -1.31 4.09 -3.87
N LYS A 193 -0.36 5.02 -3.86
CA LYS A 193 -0.61 6.38 -4.34
C LYS A 193 -1.01 6.43 -5.81
N GLU A 194 -0.30 5.71 -6.67
CA GLU A 194 -0.60 5.68 -8.11
C GLU A 194 -1.99 5.08 -8.38
N ILE A 195 -2.35 4.00 -7.69
CA ILE A 195 -3.68 3.40 -7.78
C ILE A 195 -4.75 4.37 -7.28
N TYR A 196 -4.52 5.01 -6.12
CA TYR A 196 -5.43 6.02 -5.58
C TYR A 196 -5.65 7.16 -6.57
N ASP A 197 -4.57 7.72 -7.12
CA ASP A 197 -4.65 8.85 -8.06
C ASP A 197 -5.40 8.48 -9.32
N TYR A 198 -5.13 7.29 -9.88
CA TYR A 198 -5.83 6.80 -11.06
C TYR A 198 -7.33 6.67 -10.82
N VAL A 199 -7.74 5.97 -9.76
CA VAL A 199 -9.16 5.79 -9.43
C VAL A 199 -9.86 7.14 -9.19
N LYS A 200 -9.21 8.05 -8.44
CA LYS A 200 -9.79 9.38 -8.19
C LYS A 200 -9.80 10.28 -9.44
N SER A 201 -8.94 10.03 -10.38
CA SER A 201 -8.97 10.70 -11.68
C SER A 201 -10.08 10.15 -12.57
N ALA A 202 -10.24 8.82 -12.61
CA ALA A 202 -11.32 8.17 -13.35
C ALA A 202 -12.71 8.60 -12.85
N GLU A 203 -12.91 8.70 -11.53
CA GLU A 203 -14.15 9.19 -10.92
C GLU A 203 -14.51 10.64 -11.32
N ARG A 204 -13.55 11.44 -11.80
CA ARG A 204 -13.74 12.85 -12.19
C ARG A 204 -13.99 13.04 -13.68
N VAL A 205 -13.79 12.00 -14.49
CA VAL A 205 -14.10 12.08 -15.91
C VAL A 205 -15.61 12.28 -16.10
N TYR A 206 -15.97 13.20 -16.96
CA TYR A 206 -17.36 13.45 -17.27
C TYR A 206 -17.56 13.70 -18.78
N TYR A 207 -18.76 13.45 -19.26
CA TYR A 207 -19.13 13.67 -20.66
C TYR A 207 -19.80 15.03 -20.83
N ARG A 208 -19.30 15.86 -21.77
CA ARG A 208 -19.87 17.18 -22.08
C ARG A 208 -19.69 17.52 -23.56
N ASN A 209 -20.76 18.00 -24.17
CA ASN A 209 -20.78 18.49 -25.58
C ASN A 209 -20.26 17.45 -26.61
N GLY A 210 -20.48 16.16 -26.39
CA GLY A 210 -20.05 15.10 -27.31
C GLY A 210 -18.66 14.54 -27.04
N GLU A 211 -17.97 15.02 -26.00
CA GLU A 211 -16.61 14.62 -25.68
C GLU A 211 -16.45 14.25 -24.19
N TYR A 212 -15.54 13.31 -23.90
CA TYR A 212 -15.09 13.03 -22.54
C TYR A 212 -14.07 14.06 -22.10
N VAL A 213 -14.26 14.58 -20.91
CA VAL A 213 -13.39 15.59 -20.29
C VAL A 213 -12.73 14.97 -19.06
N ASN A 214 -11.40 14.92 -19.06
CA ASN A 214 -10.60 14.55 -17.89
C ASN A 214 -9.99 15.81 -17.26
N PRO A 215 -10.48 16.27 -16.09
CA PRO A 215 -9.95 17.45 -15.42
C PRO A 215 -8.69 17.18 -14.58
N SER A 216 -8.20 15.96 -14.59
CA SER A 216 -7.02 15.56 -13.81
C SER A 216 -5.74 15.58 -14.67
N LEU A 217 -4.57 15.49 -14.00
CA LEU A 217 -3.27 15.35 -14.65
C LEU A 217 -2.87 13.88 -14.91
N CYS A 218 -3.70 12.94 -14.48
CA CYS A 218 -3.49 11.51 -14.69
C CYS A 218 -4.26 11.08 -15.94
N ASP A 219 -3.60 10.39 -16.85
CA ASP A 219 -4.26 9.80 -18.01
C ASP A 219 -5.26 8.73 -17.55
N VAL A 220 -6.47 8.81 -18.10
CA VAL A 220 -7.55 7.85 -17.81
C VAL A 220 -7.94 7.17 -19.12
N TYR A 221 -7.89 5.84 -19.11
CA TYR A 221 -8.29 5.03 -20.26
C TYR A 221 -9.80 4.79 -20.21
N LEU A 222 -10.45 5.04 -21.33
CA LEU A 222 -11.87 4.79 -21.52
C LEU A 222 -12.01 3.57 -22.45
N LYS A 223 -12.92 2.66 -22.11
CA LYS A 223 -13.27 1.57 -22.98
C LYS A 223 -14.42 2.00 -23.90
N ASP A 224 -14.26 1.86 -25.20
CA ASP A 224 -15.36 2.02 -26.14
C ASP A 224 -16.25 0.77 -26.08
N GLU A 225 -17.57 0.97 -25.95
CA GLU A 225 -18.55 -0.14 -25.95
C GLU A 225 -18.61 -0.88 -27.29
N ASN A 226 -17.99 -0.33 -28.34
CA ASN A 226 -18.05 -0.87 -29.70
C ASN A 226 -16.77 -1.60 -30.14
N GLY A 227 -15.75 -1.79 -29.27
CA GLY A 227 -14.49 -2.45 -29.70
C GLY A 227 -13.63 -2.95 -28.60
#